data_b39e5c2e514f1de712efd22257911a75
#
_entry.id   b39e5c2e514f1de712efd22257911a75
#
_cell.length_a   1.000
_cell.length_b   1.000
_cell.length_c   1.000
_cell.angle_alpha   90.00
_cell.angle_beta   90.00
_cell.angle_gamma   90.00
#
_symmetry.space_group_name_H-M   'P 1'
#
loop_
_entity.id
_entity.type
_entity.pdbx_description
1 polymer ?
#
loop_
_entity_poly.entity_id
_entity_poly.type
_entity_poly.pdbx_seq_one_letter_code
_entity_poly.pdbx_strand_id
1 'polypeptide(L)'
;MEKAEIQALIREAFAAQKFAYVPYSHFHVGAALRGKNGQVFRGCNIENASYTPTNCAERTALFKAVSEGVREFDAIAIVGSKVGETNTLVTGPCGVCRQALYEFGGPELTVIMARSEDVYIVTTLGDLLPYGFGPANLE
;
A
#
# COMPACT_ATOMS: atom_id res chain seq x y z
N MET A 1 10.96 -4.13 11.99
CA MET A 1 11.79 -3.63 10.86
C MET A 1 12.73 -2.55 11.37
N GLU A 2 13.94 -2.56 10.88
CA GLU A 2 14.92 -1.52 11.15
C GLU A 2 14.49 -0.20 10.51
N LYS A 3 14.87 0.93 11.11
CA LYS A 3 14.55 2.27 10.59
C LYS A 3 14.99 2.44 9.13
N ALA A 4 16.19 1.96 8.80
CA ALA A 4 16.73 2.06 7.44
C ALA A 4 15.87 1.30 6.43
N GLU A 5 15.34 0.13 6.81
CA GLU A 5 14.44 -0.66 5.96
C GLU A 5 13.10 0.05 5.75
N ILE A 6 12.55 0.64 6.81
CA ILE A 6 11.31 1.41 6.73
C ILE A 6 11.49 2.60 5.78
N GLN A 7 12.56 3.35 5.94
CA GLN A 7 12.83 4.52 5.10
C GLN A 7 13.07 4.13 3.64
N ALA A 8 13.76 3.01 3.40
CA ALA A 8 13.96 2.51 2.04
C ALA A 8 12.63 2.16 1.37
N LEU A 9 11.72 1.53 2.11
CA LEU A 9 10.42 1.16 1.58
C LEU A 9 9.55 2.42 1.30
N ILE A 10 9.63 3.42 2.16
CA ILE A 10 8.96 4.71 1.96
C ILE A 10 9.47 5.39 0.68
N ARG A 11 10.77 5.38 0.44
CA ARG A 11 11.35 5.94 -0.80
C ARG A 11 10.80 5.24 -2.05
N GLU A 12 10.63 3.92 -1.98
CA GLU A 12 10.04 3.15 -3.07
C GLU A 12 8.59 3.56 -3.31
N ALA A 13 7.82 3.81 -2.24
CA ALA A 13 6.45 4.28 -2.35
C ALA A 13 6.38 5.67 -3.00
N PHE A 14 7.27 6.59 -2.62
CA PHE A 14 7.36 7.90 -3.26
C PHE A 14 7.74 7.80 -4.75
N ALA A 15 8.64 6.89 -5.10
CA ALA A 15 9.00 6.66 -6.49
C ALA A 15 7.79 6.18 -7.31
N ALA A 16 6.98 5.31 -6.73
CA ALA A 16 5.76 4.82 -7.37
C ALA A 16 4.71 5.92 -7.56
N GLN A 17 4.57 6.80 -6.57
CA GLN A 17 3.59 7.90 -6.57
C GLN A 17 3.69 8.79 -7.82
N LYS A 18 4.88 8.95 -8.37
CA LYS A 18 5.14 9.79 -9.54
C LYS A 18 4.40 9.32 -10.80
N PHE A 19 4.02 8.06 -10.84
CA PHE A 19 3.34 7.45 -12.00
C PHE A 19 1.83 7.38 -11.83
N ALA A 20 1.28 7.89 -10.72
CA ALA A 20 -0.15 7.87 -10.48
C ALA A 20 -0.91 8.62 -11.57
N TYR A 21 -2.02 8.03 -12.01
CA TYR A 21 -2.89 8.64 -13.00
C TYR A 21 -4.17 9.09 -12.28
N VAL A 22 -4.27 10.39 -11.97
CA VAL A 22 -5.32 10.92 -11.08
C VAL A 22 -6.00 12.18 -11.63
N PRO A 23 -6.52 12.13 -12.87
CA PRO A 23 -7.12 13.33 -13.51
C PRO A 23 -8.38 13.82 -12.83
N TYR A 24 -9.03 13.00 -12.01
CA TYR A 24 -10.30 13.33 -11.36
C TYR A 24 -10.11 13.83 -9.94
N SER A 25 -9.42 13.06 -9.10
CA SER A 25 -9.22 13.42 -7.69
C SER A 25 -8.06 14.37 -7.45
N HIS A 26 -7.04 14.33 -8.32
CA HIS A 26 -5.76 15.01 -8.12
C HIS A 26 -5.06 14.57 -6.83
N PHE A 27 -5.42 13.41 -6.28
CA PHE A 27 -4.80 12.84 -5.10
C PHE A 27 -3.98 11.62 -5.52
N HIS A 28 -2.65 11.75 -5.52
CA HIS A 28 -1.75 10.69 -5.97
C HIS A 28 -1.24 9.87 -4.80
N VAL A 29 -1.32 8.55 -4.94
CA VAL A 29 -0.88 7.59 -3.93
C VAL A 29 0.20 6.70 -4.53
N GLY A 30 1.22 6.42 -3.73
CA GLY A 30 2.23 5.43 -4.06
C GLY A 30 2.27 4.38 -2.97
N ALA A 31 2.55 3.15 -3.37
CA ALA A 31 2.71 2.03 -2.46
C ALA A 31 3.93 1.20 -2.85
N ALA A 32 4.58 0.64 -1.85
CA ALA A 32 5.66 -0.30 -2.03
C ALA A 32 5.40 -1.51 -1.13
N LEU A 33 5.18 -2.66 -1.76
CA LEU A 33 4.87 -3.92 -1.09
C LEU A 33 6.10 -4.81 -1.11
N ARG A 34 6.53 -5.29 0.05
CA ARG A 34 7.71 -6.15 0.16
C ARG A 34 7.29 -7.59 0.36
N GLY A 35 7.76 -8.47 -0.53
CA GLY A 35 7.63 -9.91 -0.39
C GLY A 35 8.57 -10.44 0.67
N LYS A 36 8.24 -11.59 1.25
CA LYS A 36 9.14 -12.27 2.21
C LYS A 36 10.47 -12.67 1.59
N ASN A 37 10.53 -12.75 0.26
CA ASN A 37 11.77 -13.00 -0.48
C ASN A 37 12.64 -11.75 -0.65
N GLY A 38 12.21 -10.59 -0.14
CA GLY A 38 12.92 -9.32 -0.23
C GLY A 38 12.59 -8.48 -1.46
N GLN A 39 11.85 -9.02 -2.44
CA GLN A 39 11.42 -8.26 -3.61
C GLN A 39 10.44 -7.15 -3.22
N VAL A 40 10.59 -5.98 -3.87
CA VAL A 40 9.70 -4.85 -3.67
C VAL A 40 8.87 -4.61 -4.93
N PHE A 41 7.56 -4.48 -4.76
CA PHE A 41 6.62 -4.22 -5.84
C PHE A 41 6.01 -2.84 -5.64
N ARG A 42 6.21 -1.96 -6.62
CA ARG A 42 5.67 -0.60 -6.60
C ARG A 42 4.28 -0.59 -7.19
N GLY A 43 3.42 0.26 -6.64
CA GLY A 43 2.10 0.51 -7.20
C GLY A 43 1.71 1.97 -7.02
N CYS A 44 0.84 2.45 -7.90
CA CYS A 44 0.25 3.79 -7.80
C CYS A 44 -1.24 3.67 -8.10
N ASN A 45 -2.02 4.71 -7.72
CA ASN A 45 -3.43 4.71 -8.05
C ASN A 45 -3.65 5.14 -9.51
N ILE A 46 -4.63 4.49 -10.14
CA ILE A 46 -4.95 4.68 -11.55
C ILE A 46 -6.46 4.85 -11.64
N GLU A 47 -6.88 6.06 -11.97
CA GLU A 47 -8.29 6.42 -12.05
C GLU A 47 -8.88 6.15 -13.42
N ASN A 48 -10.20 6.04 -13.45
CA ASN A 48 -10.95 5.79 -14.68
C ASN A 48 -12.20 6.67 -14.70
N ALA A 49 -12.58 7.16 -15.87
CA ALA A 49 -13.76 7.99 -16.05
C ALA A 49 -15.05 7.31 -15.60
N SER A 50 -15.12 5.99 -15.63
CA SER A 50 -16.31 5.27 -15.15
C SER A 50 -16.23 4.90 -13.68
N TYR A 51 -15.22 5.34 -12.98
CA TYR A 51 -14.90 5.18 -11.55
C TYR A 51 -14.66 3.74 -11.10
N THR A 52 -15.56 2.82 -11.34
CA THR A 52 -15.44 1.43 -10.87
C THR A 52 -14.11 0.74 -11.23
N PRO A 53 -13.53 0.89 -12.44
CA PRO A 53 -12.24 0.30 -12.76
C PRO A 53 -11.05 0.96 -12.05
N THR A 54 -11.26 2.11 -11.37
CA THR A 54 -10.21 2.78 -10.59
C THR A 54 -9.57 1.81 -9.62
N ASN A 55 -8.24 1.78 -9.60
CA ASN A 55 -7.50 0.91 -8.71
C ASN A 55 -6.59 1.70 -7.78
N CYS A 56 -6.57 1.31 -6.52
CA CYS A 56 -5.71 1.93 -5.51
C CYS A 56 -4.25 1.48 -5.69
N ALA A 57 -3.32 2.28 -5.20
CA ALA A 57 -1.89 1.99 -5.27
C ALA A 57 -1.54 0.63 -4.63
N GLU A 58 -2.12 0.34 -3.49
CA GLU A 58 -1.87 -0.89 -2.75
C GLU A 58 -2.26 -2.12 -3.55
N ARG A 59 -3.44 -2.08 -4.20
CA ARG A 59 -3.89 -3.20 -5.04
C ARG A 59 -3.10 -3.30 -6.34
N THR A 60 -2.64 -2.19 -6.90
CA THR A 60 -1.74 -2.22 -8.05
C THR A 60 -0.47 -2.98 -7.71
N ALA A 61 0.14 -2.69 -6.56
CA ALA A 61 1.34 -3.38 -6.10
C ALA A 61 1.06 -4.86 -5.82
N LEU A 62 -0.04 -5.15 -5.11
CA LEU A 62 -0.41 -6.51 -4.74
C LEU A 62 -0.69 -7.38 -5.97
N PHE A 63 -1.49 -6.88 -6.90
CA PHE A 63 -1.88 -7.65 -8.08
C PHE A 63 -0.69 -7.90 -9.00
N LYS A 64 0.21 -6.92 -9.11
CA LYS A 64 1.48 -7.09 -9.81
C LYS A 64 2.28 -8.24 -9.21
N ALA A 65 2.48 -8.23 -7.89
CA ALA A 65 3.24 -9.24 -7.17
C ALA A 65 2.65 -10.63 -7.35
N VAL A 66 1.35 -10.76 -7.12
CA VAL A 66 0.64 -12.04 -7.24
C VAL A 66 0.69 -12.56 -8.68
N SER A 67 0.55 -11.68 -9.68
CA SER A 67 0.64 -12.06 -11.09
C SER A 67 2.03 -12.55 -11.49
N GLU A 68 3.06 -12.21 -10.72
CA GLU A 68 4.43 -12.66 -10.90
C GLU A 68 4.77 -13.86 -10.01
N GLY A 69 3.79 -14.41 -9.30
CA GLY A 69 3.97 -15.61 -8.49
C GLY A 69 4.36 -15.38 -7.04
N VAL A 70 4.43 -14.13 -6.59
CA VAL A 70 4.79 -13.80 -5.20
C VAL A 70 3.50 -13.61 -4.40
N ARG A 71 3.32 -14.41 -3.35
CA ARG A 71 2.09 -14.47 -2.55
C ARG A 71 2.30 -14.30 -1.05
N GLU A 72 3.53 -14.12 -0.60
CA GLU A 72 3.85 -13.93 0.82
C GLU A 72 4.55 -12.60 1.01
N PHE A 73 4.02 -11.79 1.91
CA PHE A 73 4.48 -10.42 2.12
C PHE A 73 4.70 -10.15 3.60
N ASP A 74 5.63 -9.24 3.91
CA ASP A 74 5.90 -8.85 5.29
C ASP A 74 5.67 -7.36 5.58
N ALA A 75 5.65 -6.50 4.56
CA ALA A 75 5.46 -5.08 4.80
C ALA A 75 4.92 -4.36 3.56
N ILE A 76 4.18 -3.27 3.81
CA ILE A 76 3.77 -2.32 2.77
C ILE A 76 3.96 -0.91 3.30
N ALA A 77 4.49 -0.01 2.46
CA ALA A 77 4.56 1.42 2.75
C ALA A 77 3.63 2.16 1.80
N ILE A 78 2.94 3.18 2.32
CA ILE A 78 1.95 3.97 1.60
C ILE A 78 2.22 5.45 1.81
N VAL A 79 2.21 6.21 0.72
CA VAL A 79 2.29 7.67 0.74
C VAL A 79 1.19 8.23 -0.15
N GLY A 80 0.65 9.38 0.21
CA GLY A 80 -0.41 10.01 -0.59
C GLY A 80 -0.50 11.51 -0.31
N SER A 81 -0.84 12.29 -1.34
CA SER A 81 -1.07 13.73 -1.22
C SER A 81 -1.80 14.25 -2.46
N LYS A 82 -2.39 15.44 -2.34
CA LYS A 82 -2.84 16.20 -3.51
C LYS A 82 -1.63 16.54 -4.37
N VAL A 83 -1.78 16.50 -5.69
CA VAL A 83 -0.73 16.89 -6.62
C VAL A 83 -0.31 18.34 -6.36
N GLY A 84 1.00 18.58 -6.20
CA GLY A 84 1.54 19.91 -5.93
C GLY A 84 1.45 20.36 -4.48
N GLU A 85 0.93 19.51 -3.57
CA GLU A 85 0.81 19.85 -2.15
C GLU A 85 1.68 18.94 -1.29
N THR A 86 2.10 19.45 -0.13
CA THR A 86 2.80 18.65 0.88
C THR A 86 1.77 17.95 1.74
N ASN A 87 2.04 16.70 2.07
CA ASN A 87 1.18 15.92 2.97
C ASN A 87 1.14 16.52 4.36
N THR A 88 -0.07 16.69 4.89
CA THR A 88 -0.30 17.07 6.29
C THR A 88 -0.83 15.91 7.13
N LEU A 89 -1.31 14.85 6.49
CA LEU A 89 -1.83 13.65 7.15
C LEU A 89 -1.18 12.42 6.56
N VAL A 90 -1.08 11.36 7.34
CA VAL A 90 -0.71 10.05 6.79
C VAL A 90 -1.86 9.50 5.96
N THR A 91 -1.53 8.73 4.93
CA THR A 91 -2.51 8.06 4.08
C THR A 91 -2.54 6.58 4.44
N GLY A 92 -3.66 6.12 4.96
CA GLY A 92 -3.88 4.70 5.22
C GLY A 92 -4.54 4.00 4.04
N PRO A 93 -4.48 2.67 3.97
CA PRO A 93 -5.15 1.92 2.91
C PRO A 93 -6.67 1.96 3.11
N CYS A 94 -7.42 2.10 2.01
CA CYS A 94 -8.87 2.05 2.07
C CYS A 94 -9.34 0.64 2.48
N GLY A 95 -10.62 0.52 2.84
CA GLY A 95 -11.17 -0.75 3.32
C GLY A 95 -11.04 -1.89 2.31
N VAL A 96 -11.24 -1.61 1.02
CA VAL A 96 -11.08 -2.62 -0.05
C VAL A 96 -9.63 -3.11 -0.10
N CYS A 97 -8.66 -2.19 0.01
CA CYS A 97 -7.24 -2.57 0.00
C CYS A 97 -6.86 -3.36 1.26
N ARG A 98 -7.42 -3.00 2.42
CA ARG A 98 -7.19 -3.76 3.66
C ARG A 98 -7.64 -5.20 3.50
N GLN A 99 -8.82 -5.41 2.91
CA GLN A 99 -9.36 -6.74 2.64
C GLN A 99 -8.49 -7.50 1.62
N ALA A 100 -8.11 -6.84 0.53
CA ALA A 100 -7.27 -7.46 -0.50
C ALA A 100 -5.92 -7.90 0.04
N LEU A 101 -5.27 -7.04 0.83
CA LEU A 101 -3.98 -7.34 1.47
C LEU A 101 -4.10 -8.47 2.50
N TYR A 102 -5.24 -8.55 3.18
CA TYR A 102 -5.47 -9.54 4.23
C TYR A 102 -5.40 -10.98 3.70
N GLU A 103 -5.80 -11.20 2.46
CA GLU A 103 -5.76 -12.52 1.82
C GLU A 103 -4.33 -13.11 1.81
N PHE A 104 -3.34 -12.28 1.52
CA PHE A 104 -1.97 -12.71 1.30
C PHE A 104 -1.00 -12.33 2.44
N GLY A 105 -1.31 -11.27 3.18
CA GLY A 105 -0.45 -10.77 4.25
C GLY A 105 -0.88 -11.23 5.63
N GLY A 106 -2.17 -11.46 5.80
CA GLY A 106 -2.73 -11.77 7.11
C GLY A 106 -2.65 -10.61 8.09
N PRO A 107 -3.02 -10.82 9.36
CA PRO A 107 -3.03 -9.76 10.36
C PRO A 107 -1.63 -9.26 10.75
N GLU A 108 -0.58 -10.04 10.48
CA GLU A 108 0.79 -9.69 10.87
C GLU A 108 1.48 -8.76 9.87
N LEU A 109 0.87 -8.49 8.71
CA LEU A 109 1.48 -7.61 7.70
C LEU A 109 1.78 -6.24 8.32
N THR A 110 3.04 -5.82 8.25
CA THR A 110 3.44 -4.48 8.70
C THR A 110 2.95 -3.45 7.71
N VAL A 111 2.26 -2.43 8.21
CA VAL A 111 1.75 -1.33 7.39
C VAL A 111 2.41 -0.04 7.83
N ILE A 112 3.09 0.62 6.91
CA ILE A 112 3.80 1.89 7.14
C ILE A 112 3.04 2.97 6.40
N MET A 113 2.50 3.93 7.15
CA MET A 113 1.75 5.07 6.59
C MET A 113 2.61 6.31 6.78
N ALA A 114 3.15 6.85 5.69
CA ALA A 114 4.17 7.87 5.77
C ALA A 114 3.75 9.20 5.13
N ARG A 115 4.20 10.29 5.76
CA ARG A 115 4.16 11.64 5.18
C ARG A 115 5.50 11.98 4.53
N SER A 116 6.57 11.45 5.10
CA SER A 116 7.94 11.61 4.63
C SER A 116 8.77 10.42 5.12
N GLU A 117 10.05 10.39 4.78
CA GLU A 117 10.96 9.36 5.29
C GLU A 117 11.12 9.41 6.82
N ASP A 118 10.85 10.57 7.42
CA ASP A 118 11.07 10.78 8.86
C ASP A 118 9.77 10.84 9.66
N VAL A 119 8.62 11.02 9.02
CA VAL A 119 7.32 11.15 9.68
C VAL A 119 6.39 10.05 9.17
N TYR A 120 6.22 9.02 9.98
CA TYR A 120 5.43 7.85 9.59
C TYR A 120 4.86 7.15 10.82
N ILE A 121 3.84 6.33 10.59
CA ILE A 121 3.22 5.44 11.57
C ILE A 121 3.46 4.01 11.11
N VAL A 122 3.91 3.15 12.02
CA VAL A 122 4.06 1.71 11.76
C VAL A 122 2.99 0.99 12.57
N THR A 123 2.17 0.20 11.89
CA THR A 123 1.12 -0.60 12.51
C THR A 123 1.04 -1.96 11.83
N THR A 124 0.04 -2.75 12.15
CA THR A 124 -0.22 -4.02 11.48
C THR A 124 -1.57 -3.99 10.78
N LEU A 125 -1.73 -4.87 9.80
CA LEU A 125 -3.00 -4.99 9.10
C LEU A 125 -4.10 -5.46 10.05
N GLY A 126 -3.76 -6.30 11.04
CA GLY A 126 -4.71 -6.72 12.06
C GLY A 126 -5.29 -5.57 12.88
N ASP A 127 -4.46 -4.56 13.18
CA ASP A 127 -4.93 -3.36 13.87
C ASP A 127 -5.82 -2.48 12.98
N LEU A 128 -5.59 -2.51 11.66
CA LEU A 128 -6.37 -1.72 10.69
C LEU A 128 -7.62 -2.44 10.20
N LEU A 129 -7.73 -3.74 10.43
CA LEU A 129 -8.89 -4.55 10.05
C LEU A 129 -9.22 -5.50 11.21
N PRO A 130 -9.72 -4.96 12.33
CA PRO A 130 -10.08 -5.80 13.49
C PRO A 130 -11.14 -6.84 13.11
N TYR A 131 -10.97 -8.07 13.61
CA TYR A 131 -11.86 -9.19 13.28
C TYR A 131 -11.99 -9.42 11.77
N GLY A 132 -10.90 -9.25 11.04
CA GLY A 132 -10.88 -9.38 9.59
C GLY A 132 -11.33 -10.76 9.11
N PHE A 133 -12.10 -10.77 8.01
CA PHE A 133 -12.48 -12.02 7.35
C PHE A 133 -11.38 -12.43 6.36
N GLY A 134 -10.90 -13.64 6.50
CA GLY A 134 -9.81 -14.13 5.64
C GLY A 134 -9.88 -15.63 5.42
N PRO A 135 -8.85 -16.20 4.78
CA PRO A 135 -8.81 -17.61 4.44
C PRO A 135 -9.03 -18.55 5.62
N ALA A 136 -8.56 -18.19 6.81
CA ALA A 136 -8.74 -19.01 8.00
C ALA A 136 -10.21 -19.22 8.37
N ASN A 137 -11.09 -18.28 8.02
CA ASN A 137 -12.53 -18.40 8.30
C ASN A 137 -13.22 -19.46 7.44
N LEU A 138 -12.62 -19.84 6.32
CA LEU A 138 -13.18 -20.80 5.37
C LEU A 138 -12.54 -22.19 5.47
N GLU A 139 -11.60 -22.37 6.37
CA GLU A 139 -10.94 -23.66 6.61
C GLU A 139 -11.80 -24.58 7.49
#